data_d3c6bda4821aada94bba8253390bd71f
#
_entry.id   d3c6bda4821aada94bba8253390bd71f
#
_cell.length_a   1.000
_cell.length_b   1.000
_cell.length_c   1.000
_cell.angle_alpha   90.00
_cell.angle_beta   90.00
_cell.angle_gamma   90.00
#
_symmetry.space_group_name_H-M   'P 1'
#
loop_
_entity.id
_entity.type
_entity.pdbx_description
1 polymer ?
#
loop_
_entity_poly.entity_id
_entity_poly.type
_entity_poly.pdbx_seq_one_letter_code
_entity_poly.pdbx_strand_id
1 'polypeptide(L)'
;MRFLSIRIKEGIFERKIDFSDKVNLIHSVLNSCGKTTLLRMLLYGLGYCIPNTRKMNFGRCEVECWIECHLGRVRILRNCTDMIDVTIGDNETTYILPDEQLIFQGKIFNTENIDVLNNILGAFYLDQEKGWTLLNRGKVIGANHFNIEELIRGLSNRSCVELLQHEKRLVSEIKKYKHLFSIAQYRSEVIAEQGGLVEDDYSEQSDAELAALQ
;
A
#
# COMPACT_ATOMS: atom_id res chain seq x y z
N MET A 1 -2.55 -17.31 -10.15
CA MET A 1 -1.26 -16.75 -10.59
C MET A 1 -0.13 -17.66 -10.17
N ARG A 2 0.89 -17.87 -11.02
CA ARG A 2 2.06 -18.73 -10.78
C ARG A 2 3.30 -18.04 -11.33
N PHE A 3 4.40 -17.99 -10.58
CA PHE A 3 5.69 -17.58 -11.12
C PHE A 3 6.29 -18.71 -11.97
N LEU A 4 6.80 -18.34 -13.15
CA LEU A 4 7.51 -19.25 -14.05
C LEU A 4 9.03 -19.07 -13.88
N SER A 5 9.49 -17.83 -13.88
CA SER A 5 10.91 -17.52 -13.64
C SER A 5 11.07 -16.10 -13.11
N ILE A 6 12.23 -15.86 -12.52
CA ILE A 6 12.71 -14.52 -12.18
C ILE A 6 14.13 -14.36 -12.68
N ARG A 7 14.41 -13.20 -13.30
CA ARG A 7 15.75 -12.75 -13.64
C ARG A 7 16.05 -11.48 -12.84
N ILE A 8 17.15 -11.46 -12.16
CA ILE A 8 17.61 -10.36 -11.32
C ILE A 8 18.95 -9.92 -11.84
N LYS A 9 19.09 -8.63 -12.14
CA LYS A 9 20.34 -8.03 -12.60
C LYS A 9 20.70 -6.82 -11.74
N GLU A 10 21.95 -6.77 -11.28
CA GLU A 10 22.51 -5.64 -10.54
C GLU A 10 23.92 -5.35 -11.12
N GLY A 11 24.05 -4.29 -11.89
CA GLY A 11 25.26 -3.97 -12.62
C GLY A 11 25.63 -5.07 -13.62
N ILE A 12 26.79 -5.71 -13.40
CA ILE A 12 27.29 -6.81 -14.24
C ILE A 12 26.83 -8.20 -13.77
N PHE A 13 26.23 -8.27 -12.59
CA PHE A 13 25.75 -9.53 -12.03
C PHE A 13 24.33 -9.82 -12.49
N GLU A 14 24.13 -11.02 -12.98
CA GLU A 14 22.81 -11.49 -13.41
C GLU A 14 22.57 -12.90 -12.88
N ARG A 15 21.35 -13.15 -12.43
CA ARG A 15 20.89 -14.47 -11.99
C ARG A 15 19.47 -14.73 -12.47
N LYS A 16 19.29 -15.87 -13.12
CA LYS A 16 17.97 -16.39 -13.50
C LYS A 16 17.63 -17.60 -12.63
N ILE A 17 16.38 -17.68 -12.19
CA ILE A 17 15.83 -18.79 -11.42
C ILE A 17 14.50 -19.17 -12.07
N ASP A 18 14.36 -20.44 -12.43
CA ASP A 18 13.11 -20.97 -12.95
C ASP A 18 12.38 -21.71 -11.82
N PHE A 19 11.05 -21.61 -11.82
CA PHE A 19 10.19 -22.22 -10.81
C PHE A 19 9.43 -23.41 -11.38
N SER A 20 9.22 -24.44 -10.56
CA SER A 20 8.37 -25.57 -10.89
C SER A 20 6.89 -25.17 -10.81
N ASP A 21 6.04 -26.00 -11.39
CA ASP A 21 4.58 -25.81 -11.43
C ASP A 21 3.87 -26.14 -10.12
N LYS A 22 4.57 -26.73 -9.15
CA LYS A 22 4.00 -27.16 -7.87
C LYS A 22 4.61 -26.38 -6.71
N VAL A 23 5.41 -27.04 -5.89
CA VAL A 23 6.06 -26.46 -4.71
C VAL A 23 7.52 -26.20 -5.01
N ASN A 24 7.99 -25.02 -4.65
CA ASN A 24 9.38 -24.61 -4.80
C ASN A 24 10.01 -24.46 -3.43
N LEU A 25 11.03 -25.25 -3.11
CA LEU A 25 11.79 -25.17 -1.87
C LEU A 25 13.07 -24.37 -2.09
N ILE A 26 13.15 -23.20 -1.44
CA ILE A 26 14.33 -22.37 -1.46
C ILE A 26 15.12 -22.62 -0.18
N HIS A 27 16.18 -23.40 -0.29
CA HIS A 27 17.01 -23.75 0.86
C HIS A 27 18.49 -23.41 0.64
N SER A 28 19.24 -23.33 1.71
CA SER A 28 20.70 -23.16 1.69
C SER A 28 21.27 -23.67 3.00
N VAL A 29 22.42 -24.28 2.94
CA VAL A 29 23.16 -24.80 4.10
C VAL A 29 23.65 -23.65 4.98
N LEU A 30 24.01 -22.51 4.36
CA LEU A 30 24.52 -21.33 5.06
C LEU A 30 23.39 -20.32 5.28
N ASN A 31 23.48 -19.58 6.40
CA ASN A 31 22.64 -18.43 6.65
C ASN A 31 23.07 -17.22 5.78
N SER A 32 22.17 -16.26 5.59
CA SER A 32 22.43 -15.03 4.83
C SER A 32 22.79 -15.22 3.35
N CYS A 33 22.37 -16.31 2.71
CA CYS A 33 22.59 -16.60 1.29
C CYS A 33 21.54 -16.00 0.35
N GLY A 34 20.76 -15.03 0.81
CA GLY A 34 19.82 -14.31 -0.05
C GLY A 34 18.44 -14.97 -0.25
N LYS A 35 18.05 -16.00 0.56
CA LYS A 35 16.71 -16.63 0.46
C LYS A 35 15.58 -15.62 0.58
N THR A 36 15.58 -14.83 1.65
CA THR A 36 14.58 -13.77 1.89
C THR A 36 14.66 -12.67 0.85
N THR A 37 15.87 -12.37 0.36
CA THR A 37 16.07 -11.40 -0.72
C THR A 37 15.40 -11.84 -2.00
N LEU A 38 15.50 -13.12 -2.37
CA LEU A 38 14.81 -13.65 -3.55
C LEU A 38 13.29 -13.52 -3.43
N LEU A 39 12.71 -13.85 -2.28
CA LEU A 39 11.27 -13.65 -2.05
C LEU A 39 10.87 -12.17 -2.15
N ARG A 40 11.68 -11.28 -1.58
CA ARG A 40 11.45 -9.83 -1.69
C ARG A 40 11.59 -9.32 -3.13
N MET A 41 12.47 -9.90 -3.96
CA MET A 41 12.58 -9.58 -5.39
C MET A 41 11.33 -9.99 -6.18
N LEU A 42 10.72 -11.12 -5.85
CA LEU A 42 9.43 -11.51 -6.44
C LEU A 42 8.33 -10.48 -6.13
N LEU A 43 8.26 -10.02 -4.88
CA LEU A 43 7.31 -8.98 -4.47
C LEU A 43 7.62 -7.64 -5.13
N TYR A 44 8.91 -7.28 -5.21
CA TYR A 44 9.34 -6.08 -5.91
C TYR A 44 8.91 -6.11 -7.39
N GLY A 45 9.08 -7.24 -8.07
CA GLY A 45 8.58 -7.44 -9.44
C GLY A 45 7.06 -7.30 -9.57
N LEU A 46 6.28 -7.63 -8.52
CA LEU A 46 4.82 -7.43 -8.49
C LEU A 46 4.39 -6.00 -8.09
N GLY A 47 5.31 -5.04 -8.09
CA GLY A 47 5.00 -3.62 -7.85
C GLY A 47 5.01 -3.19 -6.39
N TYR A 48 5.25 -4.11 -5.45
CA TYR A 48 5.28 -3.72 -4.04
C TYR A 48 6.50 -2.87 -3.69
N CYS A 49 6.30 -1.92 -2.77
CA CYS A 49 7.38 -1.13 -2.20
C CYS A 49 8.13 -1.98 -1.16
N ILE A 50 9.33 -2.40 -1.51
CA ILE A 50 10.19 -3.21 -0.64
C ILE A 50 11.29 -2.32 -0.06
N PRO A 51 11.43 -2.23 1.27
CA PRO A 51 12.47 -1.41 1.88
C PRO A 51 13.85 -1.97 1.58
N ASN A 52 14.78 -1.08 1.31
CA ASN A 52 16.18 -1.44 1.11
C ASN A 52 16.75 -2.15 2.35
N THR A 53 17.64 -3.08 2.13
CA THR A 53 18.41 -3.73 3.20
C THR A 53 19.84 -3.18 3.24
N ARG A 54 20.58 -3.48 4.33
CA ARG A 54 21.99 -3.03 4.46
C ARG A 54 22.87 -3.46 3.28
N LYS A 55 22.53 -4.56 2.58
CA LYS A 55 23.35 -5.16 1.53
C LYS A 55 22.75 -4.98 0.13
N MET A 56 21.51 -4.48 0.01
CA MET A 56 20.82 -4.44 -1.27
C MET A 56 19.93 -3.22 -1.39
N ASN A 57 20.10 -2.51 -2.49
CA ASN A 57 19.24 -1.42 -2.90
C ASN A 57 18.36 -1.91 -4.07
N PHE A 58 17.08 -2.13 -3.79
CA PHE A 58 16.13 -2.64 -4.79
C PHE A 58 15.99 -1.71 -5.99
N GLY A 59 16.07 -0.40 -5.80
CA GLY A 59 15.98 0.57 -6.89
C GLY A 59 17.15 0.54 -7.89
N ARG A 60 18.23 -0.20 -7.61
CA ARG A 60 19.35 -0.43 -8.53
C ARG A 60 19.27 -1.77 -9.26
N CYS A 61 18.27 -2.57 -8.94
CA CYS A 61 18.09 -3.89 -9.51
C CYS A 61 17.09 -3.83 -10.66
N GLU A 62 17.45 -4.44 -11.77
CA GLU A 62 16.51 -4.81 -12.81
C GLU A 62 15.93 -6.18 -12.46
N VAL A 63 14.62 -6.27 -12.33
CA VAL A 63 13.90 -7.49 -12.01
C VAL A 63 12.91 -7.80 -13.11
N GLU A 64 13.09 -8.95 -13.76
CA GLU A 64 12.17 -9.46 -14.76
C GLU A 64 11.50 -10.72 -14.22
N CYS A 65 10.19 -10.69 -14.10
CA CYS A 65 9.37 -11.82 -13.68
C CYS A 65 8.53 -12.33 -14.85
N TRP A 66 8.57 -13.62 -15.07
CA TRP A 66 7.60 -14.30 -15.90
C TRP A 66 6.58 -15.00 -15.03
N ILE A 67 5.32 -14.65 -15.23
CA ILE A 67 4.20 -15.24 -14.51
C ILE A 67 3.19 -15.86 -15.47
N GLU A 68 2.40 -16.75 -14.96
CA GLU A 68 1.20 -17.26 -15.61
C GLU A 68 -0.02 -16.91 -14.78
N CYS A 69 -1.00 -16.24 -15.39
CA CYS A 69 -2.24 -15.86 -14.75
C CYS A 69 -3.41 -16.06 -15.71
N HIS A 70 -4.59 -15.54 -15.39
CA HIS A 70 -5.78 -15.62 -16.25
C HIS A 70 -5.60 -14.96 -17.64
N LEU A 71 -4.63 -14.04 -17.77
CA LEU A 71 -4.26 -13.39 -19.05
C LEU A 71 -3.27 -14.24 -19.89
N GLY A 72 -2.92 -15.44 -19.41
CA GLY A 72 -1.87 -16.26 -19.99
C GLY A 72 -0.49 -15.94 -19.41
N ARG A 73 0.55 -16.04 -20.25
CA ARG A 73 1.92 -15.70 -19.86
C ARG A 73 2.14 -14.19 -19.93
N VAL A 74 2.63 -13.64 -18.84
CA VAL A 74 2.88 -12.22 -18.67
C VAL A 74 4.34 -12.02 -18.27
N ARG A 75 5.01 -11.13 -18.97
CA ARG A 75 6.33 -10.64 -18.61
C ARG A 75 6.17 -9.33 -17.84
N ILE A 76 6.83 -9.22 -16.70
CA ILE A 76 6.86 -8.02 -15.88
C ILE A 76 8.32 -7.62 -15.73
N LEU A 77 8.67 -6.42 -16.18
CA LEU A 77 10.01 -5.87 -16.07
C LEU A 77 9.97 -4.62 -15.18
N ARG A 78 10.77 -4.63 -14.12
CA ARG A 78 10.99 -3.47 -13.25
C ARG A 78 12.46 -3.14 -13.21
N ASN A 79 12.83 -2.04 -13.82
CA ASN A 79 14.22 -1.54 -13.91
C ASN A 79 14.48 -0.31 -13.03
N CYS A 80 13.44 0.22 -12.37
CA CYS A 80 13.51 1.35 -11.44
C CYS A 80 12.42 1.26 -10.37
N THR A 81 12.41 2.19 -9.41
CA THR A 81 11.40 2.23 -8.35
C THR A 81 10.02 2.61 -8.84
N ASP A 82 9.96 3.42 -9.88
CA ASP A 82 8.78 4.23 -10.20
C ASP A 82 8.00 3.73 -11.42
N MET A 83 8.52 2.74 -12.14
CA MET A 83 7.86 2.20 -13.34
C MET A 83 7.95 0.68 -13.41
N ILE A 84 6.91 0.10 -14.03
CA ILE A 84 6.83 -1.33 -14.37
C ILE A 84 6.35 -1.46 -15.80
N ASP A 85 7.09 -2.21 -16.61
CA ASP A 85 6.71 -2.59 -17.95
C ASP A 85 6.09 -3.99 -17.94
N VAL A 86 4.91 -4.12 -18.51
CA VAL A 86 4.13 -5.36 -18.54
C VAL A 86 3.84 -5.74 -19.98
N THR A 87 4.31 -6.92 -20.38
CA THR A 87 4.08 -7.46 -21.72
C THR A 87 3.11 -8.63 -21.65
N ILE A 88 2.02 -8.57 -22.40
CA ILE A 88 1.00 -9.61 -22.55
C ILE A 88 0.82 -9.90 -24.03
N GLY A 89 1.31 -11.06 -24.49
CA GLY A 89 1.41 -11.33 -25.93
C GLY A 89 2.33 -10.31 -26.61
N ASP A 90 1.77 -9.58 -27.58
CA ASP A 90 2.50 -8.52 -28.31
C ASP A 90 2.26 -7.12 -27.75
N ASN A 91 1.44 -6.98 -26.72
CA ASN A 91 1.10 -5.69 -26.13
C ASN A 91 2.00 -5.40 -24.93
N GLU A 92 2.65 -4.24 -24.94
CA GLU A 92 3.42 -3.71 -23.83
C GLU A 92 2.73 -2.49 -23.23
N THR A 93 2.68 -2.44 -21.91
CA THR A 93 2.06 -1.35 -21.14
C THR A 93 2.97 -0.99 -19.98
N THR A 94 3.27 0.30 -19.83
CA THR A 94 4.03 0.81 -18.68
C THR A 94 3.08 1.38 -17.64
N TYR A 95 3.33 1.06 -16.36
CA TYR A 95 2.60 1.58 -15.21
C TYR A 95 3.52 2.41 -14.34
N ILE A 96 3.02 3.57 -13.87
CA ILE A 96 3.73 4.48 -12.98
C ILE A 96 3.39 4.13 -11.52
N LEU A 97 4.42 3.90 -10.70
CA LEU A 97 4.27 3.56 -9.29
C LEU A 97 4.52 4.79 -8.40
N PRO A 98 3.82 4.92 -7.29
CA PRO A 98 2.79 4.01 -6.74
C PRO A 98 1.38 4.24 -7.32
N ASP A 99 1.17 5.28 -8.14
CA ASP A 99 -0.16 5.79 -8.51
C ASP A 99 -0.99 4.74 -9.25
N GLU A 100 -0.38 4.01 -10.18
CA GLU A 100 -1.04 2.97 -10.98
C GLU A 100 -0.82 1.55 -10.45
N GLN A 101 -0.23 1.40 -9.25
CA GLN A 101 0.04 0.08 -8.66
C GLN A 101 -1.23 -0.79 -8.56
N LEU A 102 -2.33 -0.22 -8.07
CA LEU A 102 -3.58 -0.97 -7.91
C LEU A 102 -4.21 -1.36 -9.25
N ILE A 103 -4.07 -0.52 -10.29
CA ILE A 103 -4.55 -0.82 -11.65
C ILE A 103 -3.76 -2.02 -12.21
N PHE A 104 -2.43 -1.97 -12.11
CA PHE A 104 -1.56 -3.07 -12.52
C PHE A 104 -1.87 -4.36 -11.76
N GLN A 105 -1.92 -4.30 -10.43
CA GLN A 105 -2.19 -5.45 -9.58
C GLN A 105 -3.59 -6.01 -9.81
N GLY A 106 -4.59 -5.16 -9.99
CA GLY A 106 -5.95 -5.55 -10.33
C GLY A 106 -6.00 -6.40 -11.60
N LYS A 107 -5.26 -5.99 -12.60
CA LYS A 107 -5.13 -6.71 -13.87
C LYS A 107 -4.48 -8.08 -13.71
N ILE A 108 -3.42 -8.18 -12.88
CA ILE A 108 -2.70 -9.44 -12.64
C ILE A 108 -3.49 -10.40 -11.74
N PHE A 109 -4.13 -9.89 -10.70
CA PHE A 109 -4.88 -10.69 -9.73
C PHE A 109 -6.34 -10.92 -10.11
N ASN A 110 -6.81 -10.33 -11.21
CA ASN A 110 -8.19 -10.43 -11.69
C ASN A 110 -9.21 -9.97 -10.65
N THR A 111 -8.99 -8.82 -10.07
CA THR A 111 -9.91 -8.20 -9.10
C THR A 111 -9.80 -6.69 -9.15
N GLU A 112 -10.94 -6.02 -9.08
CA GLU A 112 -11.01 -4.56 -8.95
C GLU A 112 -11.26 -4.13 -7.51
N ASN A 113 -11.41 -5.10 -6.60
CA ASN A 113 -11.69 -4.82 -5.20
C ASN A 113 -10.45 -4.30 -4.49
N ILE A 114 -10.46 -3.01 -4.16
CA ILE A 114 -9.35 -2.29 -3.54
C ILE A 114 -9.01 -2.89 -2.15
N ASP A 115 -10.01 -3.31 -1.38
CA ASP A 115 -9.80 -3.92 -0.07
C ASP A 115 -9.01 -5.24 -0.19
N VAL A 116 -9.29 -6.02 -1.23
CA VAL A 116 -8.53 -7.24 -1.54
C VAL A 116 -7.12 -6.89 -1.98
N LEU A 117 -6.96 -5.98 -2.95
CA LEU A 117 -5.66 -5.61 -3.51
C LEU A 117 -4.70 -5.05 -2.45
N ASN A 118 -5.19 -4.20 -1.56
CA ASN A 118 -4.40 -3.64 -0.47
C ASN A 118 -3.92 -4.71 0.53
N ASN A 119 -4.67 -5.80 0.67
CA ASN A 119 -4.44 -6.79 1.72
C ASN A 119 -3.91 -8.15 1.21
N ILE A 120 -3.86 -8.37 -0.11
CA ILE A 120 -3.46 -9.66 -0.69
C ILE A 120 -2.04 -10.06 -0.28
N LEU A 121 -1.11 -9.11 -0.24
CA LEU A 121 0.26 -9.37 0.21
C LEU A 121 0.28 -9.89 1.64
N GLY A 122 -0.41 -9.23 2.55
CA GLY A 122 -0.46 -9.62 3.96
C GLY A 122 -1.14 -10.97 4.20
N ALA A 123 -2.04 -11.39 3.29
CA ALA A 123 -2.71 -12.67 3.37
C ALA A 123 -1.82 -13.86 2.97
N PHE A 124 -0.90 -13.65 2.01
CA PHE A 124 -0.14 -14.75 1.40
C PHE A 124 1.37 -14.69 1.66
N TYR A 125 1.89 -13.56 2.14
CA TYR A 125 3.30 -13.42 2.44
C TYR A 125 3.60 -13.57 3.94
N LEU A 126 4.53 -14.47 4.26
CA LEU A 126 5.03 -14.69 5.62
C LEU A 126 6.51 -14.27 5.68
N ASP A 127 6.82 -13.30 6.51
CA ASP A 127 8.19 -12.87 6.75
C ASP A 127 8.76 -13.56 8.00
N GLN A 128 10.00 -13.96 7.94
CA GLN A 128 10.72 -14.62 9.05
C GLN A 128 10.72 -13.78 10.33
N GLU A 129 10.88 -12.46 10.20
CA GLU A 129 10.97 -11.54 11.35
C GLU A 129 9.60 -11.13 11.90
N LYS A 130 8.54 -11.16 11.08
CA LYS A 130 7.23 -10.63 11.42
C LYS A 130 6.13 -11.68 11.60
N GLY A 131 6.46 -12.95 11.36
CA GLY A 131 5.54 -14.07 11.53
C GLY A 131 4.31 -13.99 10.62
N TRP A 132 3.19 -14.54 11.09
CA TRP A 132 1.92 -14.57 10.36
C TRP A 132 1.28 -13.19 10.31
N THR A 133 1.38 -12.53 9.17
CA THR A 133 0.77 -11.21 8.97
C THR A 133 -0.75 -11.25 9.03
N LEU A 134 -1.36 -12.36 8.62
CA LEU A 134 -2.81 -12.57 8.67
C LEU A 134 -3.37 -12.45 10.10
N LEU A 135 -2.62 -12.86 11.12
CA LEU A 135 -3.04 -12.80 12.52
C LEU A 135 -2.70 -11.48 13.23
N ASN A 136 -1.96 -10.61 12.58
CA ASN A 136 -1.48 -9.37 13.16
C ASN A 136 -2.13 -8.15 12.50
N ARG A 137 -3.21 -7.70 13.09
CA ARG A 137 -3.96 -6.50 12.67
C ARG A 137 -3.06 -5.27 12.59
N GLY A 138 -3.22 -4.47 11.54
CA GLY A 138 -2.51 -3.21 11.39
C GLY A 138 -0.99 -3.32 11.18
N LYS A 139 -0.44 -4.50 10.90
CA LYS A 139 0.98 -4.64 10.59
C LYS A 139 1.32 -4.06 9.23
N VAL A 140 2.46 -3.40 9.17
CA VAL A 140 3.04 -2.87 7.94
C VAL A 140 4.12 -3.82 7.42
N ILE A 141 3.98 -4.24 6.16
CA ILE A 141 5.01 -5.00 5.44
C ILE A 141 5.59 -4.06 4.40
N GLY A 142 6.81 -3.58 4.66
CA GLY A 142 7.33 -2.46 3.86
C GLY A 142 6.45 -1.22 4.07
N ALA A 143 5.93 -0.65 2.98
CA ALA A 143 4.95 0.44 3.01
C ALA A 143 3.49 -0.05 2.96
N ASN A 144 3.28 -1.37 2.90
CA ASN A 144 1.94 -1.93 2.75
C ASN A 144 1.32 -2.22 4.12
N HIS A 145 0.11 -1.73 4.30
CA HIS A 145 -0.67 -1.95 5.51
C HIS A 145 -1.56 -3.18 5.33
N PHE A 146 -1.62 -4.06 6.33
CA PHE A 146 -2.51 -5.22 6.33
C PHE A 146 -3.64 -5.05 7.33
N ASN A 147 -4.86 -5.15 6.86
CA ASN A 147 -6.09 -5.09 7.67
C ASN A 147 -6.99 -6.30 7.34
N ILE A 148 -7.13 -7.21 8.29
CA ILE A 148 -7.93 -8.42 8.11
C ILE A 148 -9.43 -8.14 7.91
N GLU A 149 -9.96 -7.08 8.50
CA GLU A 149 -11.37 -6.69 8.32
C GLU A 149 -11.65 -6.22 6.90
N GLU A 150 -10.74 -5.43 6.35
CA GLU A 150 -10.81 -5.01 4.94
C GLU A 150 -10.71 -6.21 4.01
N LEU A 151 -9.79 -7.15 4.30
CA LEU A 151 -9.67 -8.37 3.49
C LEU A 151 -10.95 -9.20 3.52
N ILE A 152 -11.53 -9.46 4.71
CA ILE A 152 -12.77 -10.23 4.85
C ILE A 152 -13.91 -9.52 4.12
N ARG A 153 -14.02 -8.20 4.26
CA ARG A 153 -15.01 -7.38 3.56
C ARG A 153 -14.86 -7.49 2.05
N GLY A 154 -13.65 -7.35 1.55
CA GLY A 154 -13.34 -7.48 0.13
C GLY A 154 -13.67 -8.86 -0.43
N LEU A 155 -13.29 -9.92 0.27
CA LEU A 155 -13.58 -11.30 -0.12
C LEU A 155 -15.07 -11.65 -0.06
N SER A 156 -15.83 -11.00 0.83
CA SER A 156 -17.29 -11.19 0.91
C SER A 156 -18.06 -10.44 -0.18
N ASN A 157 -17.36 -9.75 -1.06
CA ASN A 157 -17.91 -8.93 -2.15
C ASN A 157 -18.93 -7.87 -1.68
N ARG A 158 -18.80 -7.42 -0.43
CA ARG A 158 -19.62 -6.35 0.14
C ARG A 158 -18.87 -5.04 -0.04
N SER A 159 -19.24 -4.26 -1.05
CA SER A 159 -18.69 -2.93 -1.24
C SER A 159 -19.22 -2.00 -0.15
N CYS A 160 -18.32 -1.51 0.71
CA CYS A 160 -18.62 -0.49 1.71
C CYS A 160 -17.84 0.80 1.41
N VAL A 161 -17.36 0.97 0.18
CA VAL A 161 -16.49 2.11 -0.22
C VAL A 161 -17.16 3.44 0.08
N GLU A 162 -18.43 3.60 -0.29
CA GLU A 162 -19.20 4.83 -0.03
C GLU A 162 -19.37 5.11 1.46
N LEU A 163 -19.70 4.07 2.24
CA LEU A 163 -19.86 4.19 3.70
C LEU A 163 -18.54 4.57 4.37
N LEU A 164 -17.42 3.99 3.94
CA LEU A 164 -16.10 4.32 4.46
C LEU A 164 -15.65 5.73 4.08
N GLN A 165 -15.97 6.19 2.88
CA GLN A 165 -15.72 7.57 2.49
C GLN A 165 -16.55 8.54 3.32
N HIS A 166 -17.81 8.20 3.56
CA HIS A 166 -18.68 9.00 4.41
C HIS A 166 -18.19 9.03 5.86
N GLU A 167 -17.80 7.88 6.41
CA GLU A 167 -17.18 7.80 7.74
C GLU A 167 -15.93 8.67 7.85
N LYS A 168 -15.00 8.59 6.89
CA LYS A 168 -13.79 9.41 6.88
C LYS A 168 -14.10 10.91 6.84
N ARG A 169 -15.11 11.30 6.06
CA ARG A 169 -15.58 12.68 6.00
C ARG A 169 -16.12 13.13 7.35
N LEU A 170 -17.02 12.35 7.96
CA LEU A 170 -17.58 12.66 9.27
C LEU A 170 -16.51 12.74 10.36
N VAL A 171 -15.54 11.82 10.38
CA VAL A 171 -14.40 11.86 11.32
C VAL A 171 -13.58 13.11 11.14
N SER A 172 -13.36 13.56 9.90
CA SER A 172 -12.65 14.81 9.61
C SER A 172 -13.43 16.04 10.12
N GLU A 173 -14.73 16.09 9.89
CA GLU A 173 -15.61 17.13 10.39
C GLU A 173 -15.65 17.17 11.93
N ILE A 174 -15.77 16.03 12.58
CA ILE A 174 -15.71 15.92 14.05
C ILE A 174 -14.38 16.48 14.57
N LYS A 175 -13.25 16.18 13.94
CA LYS A 175 -11.95 16.74 14.34
C LYS A 175 -11.92 18.25 14.19
N LYS A 176 -12.46 18.79 13.10
CA LYS A 176 -12.56 20.24 12.87
C LYS A 176 -13.38 20.90 13.96
N TYR A 177 -14.58 20.37 14.26
CA TYR A 177 -15.45 20.94 15.29
C TYR A 177 -14.84 20.82 16.70
N LYS A 178 -14.18 19.72 17.03
CA LYS A 178 -13.47 19.59 18.31
C LYS A 178 -12.37 20.63 18.44
N HIS A 179 -11.65 20.92 17.39
CA HIS A 179 -10.60 21.94 17.38
C HIS A 179 -11.21 23.35 17.57
N LEU A 180 -12.26 23.68 16.83
CA LEU A 180 -12.98 24.94 16.99
C LEU A 180 -13.55 25.12 18.40
N PHE A 181 -14.12 24.06 18.96
CA PHE A 181 -14.64 24.06 20.34
C PHE A 181 -13.51 24.33 21.35
N SER A 182 -12.34 23.68 21.20
CA SER A 182 -11.19 23.95 22.09
C SER A 182 -10.71 25.38 22.00
N ILE A 183 -10.70 25.98 20.80
CA ILE A 183 -10.34 27.40 20.63
C ILE A 183 -11.36 28.30 21.30
N ALA A 184 -12.66 28.05 21.11
CA ALA A 184 -13.73 28.83 21.71
C ALA A 184 -13.68 28.76 23.26
N GLN A 185 -13.47 27.53 23.78
CA GLN A 185 -13.31 27.32 25.22
C GLN A 185 -12.12 28.09 25.77
N TYR A 186 -10.93 28.00 25.15
CA TYR A 186 -9.74 28.76 25.55
C TYR A 186 -9.99 30.25 25.51
N ARG A 187 -10.63 30.79 24.46
CA ARG A 187 -10.98 32.18 24.36
C ARG A 187 -11.92 32.64 25.52
N SER A 188 -12.94 31.82 25.84
CA SER A 188 -13.85 32.13 26.94
C SER A 188 -13.15 32.14 28.30
N GLU A 189 -12.20 31.24 28.52
CA GLU A 189 -11.37 31.20 29.74
C GLU A 189 -10.48 32.43 29.85
N VAL A 190 -9.81 32.82 28.76
CA VAL A 190 -8.94 34.05 28.73
C VAL A 190 -9.75 35.30 28.96
N ILE A 191 -10.97 35.43 28.38
CA ILE A 191 -11.85 36.56 28.60
C ILE A 191 -12.31 36.62 30.06
N ALA A 192 -12.64 35.49 30.66
CA ALA A 192 -13.04 35.39 32.06
C ALA A 192 -11.90 35.78 33.02
N GLU A 193 -10.66 35.37 32.72
CA GLU A 193 -9.48 35.70 33.51
C GLU A 193 -9.09 37.20 33.40
N GLN A 194 -9.31 37.82 32.23
CA GLN A 194 -8.98 39.23 31.99
C GLN A 194 -10.07 40.22 32.43
N GLY A 195 -11.09 39.75 33.15
CA GLY A 195 -12.07 40.63 33.78
C GLY A 195 -13.00 41.37 32.82
N GLY A 196 -13.32 40.80 31.70
CA GLY A 196 -14.42 41.29 30.84
C GLY A 196 -14.17 42.59 30.05
N LEU A 197 -12.92 42.99 29.87
CA LEU A 197 -12.56 44.17 29.07
C LEU A 197 -11.91 43.78 27.75
N VAL A 198 -12.67 43.17 26.86
CA VAL A 198 -12.32 43.12 25.43
C VAL A 198 -13.61 43.39 24.65
N GLU A 199 -13.67 44.57 24.04
CA GLU A 199 -14.77 44.95 23.17
C GLU A 199 -14.94 43.95 22.00
N ASP A 200 -16.20 43.69 21.68
CA ASP A 200 -16.73 42.77 20.70
C ASP A 200 -16.38 43.12 19.24
N ASP A 201 -15.14 42.98 18.84
CA ASP A 201 -14.74 43.19 17.44
C ASP A 201 -14.68 41.88 16.63
N TYR A 202 -15.01 40.74 17.26
CA TYR A 202 -14.91 39.41 16.62
C TYR A 202 -16.25 38.66 16.48
N SER A 203 -17.38 39.22 16.89
CA SER A 203 -18.69 38.59 16.76
C SER A 203 -19.19 38.52 15.31
N GLU A 204 -18.93 39.57 14.55
CA GLU A 204 -19.43 39.64 13.15
C GLU A 204 -18.81 38.66 12.19
N GLN A 205 -17.53 38.25 12.38
CA GLN A 205 -16.89 37.27 11.50
C GLN A 205 -17.33 35.84 11.79
N SER A 206 -17.63 35.48 13.03
CA SER A 206 -18.08 34.14 13.39
C SER A 206 -19.53 33.90 12.99
N ASP A 207 -20.38 34.94 13.03
CA ASP A 207 -21.76 34.88 12.61
C ASP A 207 -21.88 34.82 11.08
N ALA A 208 -21.00 35.47 10.33
CA ALA A 208 -20.93 35.37 8.88
C ALA A 208 -20.47 33.98 8.40
N GLU A 209 -19.53 33.33 9.10
CA GLU A 209 -19.12 31.97 8.79
C GLU A 209 -20.21 30.94 9.14
N LEU A 210 -20.96 31.13 10.21
CA LEU A 210 -22.11 30.28 10.57
C LEU A 210 -23.28 30.42 9.60
N ALA A 211 -23.53 31.63 9.07
CA ALA A 211 -24.57 31.88 8.07
C ALA A 211 -24.20 31.30 6.69
N ALA A 212 -22.92 31.12 6.37
CA ALA A 212 -22.46 30.50 5.13
C ALA A 212 -22.55 28.95 5.14
N LEU A 213 -22.86 28.34 6.29
CA LEU A 213 -22.99 26.91 6.50
C LEU A 213 -24.46 26.41 6.58
N GLN A 214 -25.43 27.32 6.43
CA GLN A 214 -26.86 27.02 6.24
C GLN A 214 -27.25 27.02 4.77
#